data_1bcdcd84f3b631f4ca1d738a53dfdde3
#
_entry.id   1bcdcd84f3b631f4ca1d738a53dfdde3
#
_cell.length_a   1.000
_cell.length_b   1.000
_cell.length_c   1.000
_cell.angle_alpha   90.00
_cell.angle_beta   90.00
_cell.angle_gamma   90.00
#
_symmetry.space_group_name_H-M   'P 1'
#
loop_
_entity.id
_entity.type
_entity.pdbx_description
1 polymer ?
#
loop_
_entity_poly.entity_id
_entity_poly.type
_entity_poly.pdbx_seq_one_letter_code
_entity_poly.pdbx_strand_id
1 'polypeptide(L)'
;MTTINMGYAASALVNITGNIQNNTCNVSVDSIGRVVNLGVYSARQFNIVGEKTAPVGFDISLVNCGNAVRSVDITFQGVADNQNPALVKIDSHTGTKGLGIQILDNNKNELALNTPFNTPLTPGDQTFKFYAQLKSTDIPVTAGDVDAVVNFVLNYQ
;
A
#
# COMPACT_ATOMS: atom_id res chain seq x y z
N MET A 1 10.14 31.86 11.30
CA MET A 1 9.94 31.29 10.92
C MET A 1 9.95 30.51 10.28
N THR A 2 10.28 30.30 10.45
CA THR A 2 10.31 29.65 9.77
C THR A 2 9.73 28.89 9.38
N THR A 3 9.33 28.64 9.54
CA THR A 3 8.51 27.97 9.22
C THR A 3 8.33 27.61 8.05
N ILE A 4 8.78 28.01 7.57
CA ILE A 4 8.82 27.76 6.40
C ILE A 4 9.14 26.49 5.96
N ASN A 5 9.90 25.83 6.64
CA ASN A 5 10.27 24.53 6.35
C ASN A 5 9.20 23.56 6.41
N MET A 6 8.16 23.88 7.08
CA MET A 6 7.12 22.98 7.31
C MET A 6 6.37 22.56 6.11
N GLY A 7 6.42 23.31 5.05
CA GLY A 7 5.79 22.93 3.81
C GLY A 7 6.59 21.95 2.98
N TYR A 8 7.82 21.67 3.36
CA TYR A 8 8.73 20.93 2.49
C TYR A 8 8.78 19.43 2.77
N ALA A 9 8.59 19.04 4.00
CA ALA A 9 8.76 17.64 4.37
C ALA A 9 7.59 17.21 5.27
N ALA A 10 7.07 16.05 5.00
CA ALA A 10 5.97 15.46 5.75
C ALA A 10 6.11 13.96 5.81
N SER A 11 5.53 13.36 6.83
CA SER A 11 5.51 11.91 6.98
C SER A 11 4.31 11.30 6.28
N ALA A 12 4.48 10.12 5.73
CA ALA A 12 3.42 9.38 5.09
C ALA A 12 3.34 7.98 5.68
N LEU A 13 2.18 7.60 6.18
CA LEU A 13 1.93 6.32 6.81
C LEU A 13 0.77 5.60 6.14
N VAL A 14 0.91 4.30 5.94
CA VAL A 14 -0.15 3.45 5.44
C VAL A 14 -0.42 2.37 6.48
N ASN A 15 -1.66 2.26 6.91
CA ASN A 15 -2.10 1.19 7.80
C ASN A 15 -2.63 0.06 6.93
N ILE A 16 -2.00 -1.10 7.04
CA ILE A 16 -2.40 -2.27 6.28
C ILE A 16 -2.98 -3.29 7.24
N THR A 17 -4.26 -3.60 7.04
CA THR A 17 -4.96 -4.58 7.86
C THR A 17 -5.29 -5.80 7.01
N GLY A 18 -5.37 -6.96 7.66
CA GLY A 18 -5.66 -8.20 6.97
C GLY A 18 -6.99 -8.78 7.36
N ASN A 19 -7.63 -9.43 6.40
CA ASN A 19 -8.87 -10.13 6.62
C ASN A 19 -8.79 -11.52 5.98
N ILE A 20 -9.13 -12.55 6.74
CA ILE A 20 -8.99 -13.94 6.31
C ILE A 20 -10.37 -14.48 5.96
N GLN A 21 -10.52 -14.94 4.72
CA GLN A 21 -11.77 -15.52 4.25
C GLN A 21 -11.85 -17.02 4.48
N ASN A 22 -10.72 -17.69 4.64
CA ASN A 22 -10.64 -19.13 4.67
C ASN A 22 -9.43 -19.56 5.52
N ASN A 23 -9.53 -20.68 6.20
CA ASN A 23 -8.50 -21.11 7.16
C ASN A 23 -7.45 -22.07 6.59
N THR A 24 -7.15 -21.98 5.31
CA THR A 24 -6.18 -22.87 4.69
C THR A 24 -4.76 -22.56 5.11
N CYS A 25 -4.44 -21.28 5.26
CA CYS A 25 -3.20 -20.81 5.88
C CYS A 25 -3.57 -19.91 7.04
N ASN A 26 -2.61 -19.70 7.93
CA ASN A 26 -2.73 -18.68 8.97
C ASN A 26 -1.92 -17.45 8.53
N VAL A 27 -2.46 -16.27 8.75
CA VAL A 27 -1.71 -15.03 8.51
C VAL A 27 -0.91 -14.72 9.76
N SER A 28 0.38 -14.45 9.58
CA SER A 28 1.23 -14.06 10.69
C SER A 28 0.70 -12.77 11.34
N VAL A 29 0.75 -12.71 12.67
CA VAL A 29 0.28 -11.54 13.40
C VAL A 29 1.03 -10.27 13.00
N ASP A 30 2.28 -10.39 12.58
CA ASP A 30 3.07 -9.24 12.13
C ASP A 30 2.56 -8.68 10.80
N SER A 31 1.80 -9.47 10.06
CA SER A 31 1.23 -9.04 8.79
C SER A 31 -0.13 -8.39 8.96
N ILE A 32 -0.77 -8.58 10.11
CA ILE A 32 -2.07 -8.00 10.42
C ILE A 32 -1.84 -6.69 11.17
N GLY A 33 -2.40 -5.60 10.68
CA GLY A 33 -2.30 -4.32 11.37
C GLY A 33 -0.93 -3.66 11.27
N ARG A 34 -0.23 -3.86 10.16
CA ARG A 34 1.08 -3.27 9.93
C ARG A 34 0.98 -1.80 9.54
N VAL A 35 1.89 -1.00 10.05
CA VAL A 35 2.06 0.39 9.62
C VAL A 35 3.30 0.45 8.73
N VAL A 36 3.14 0.97 7.51
CA VAL A 36 4.24 1.17 6.58
C VAL A 36 4.54 2.66 6.52
N ASN A 37 5.76 3.01 6.90
CA ASN A 37 6.20 4.40 6.84
C ASN A 37 6.82 4.65 5.47
N LEU A 38 6.18 5.48 4.65
CA LEU A 38 6.66 5.79 3.31
C LEU A 38 7.76 6.84 3.30
N GLY A 39 8.17 7.29 4.47
CA GLY A 39 9.24 8.27 4.61
C GLY A 39 8.74 9.70 4.58
N VAL A 40 9.69 10.60 4.36
CA VAL A 40 9.45 12.03 4.31
C VAL A 40 9.52 12.46 2.85
N TYR A 41 8.60 13.33 2.46
CA TYR A 41 8.55 13.82 1.09
C TYR A 41 8.40 15.34 1.06
N SER A 42 8.64 15.90 -0.13
CA SER A 42 8.48 17.32 -0.39
C SER A 42 7.60 17.51 -1.63
N ALA A 43 6.77 18.54 -1.64
CA ALA A 43 5.96 18.87 -2.80
C ALA A 43 6.81 19.14 -4.03
N ARG A 44 8.04 19.60 -3.85
CA ARG A 44 8.95 19.88 -4.96
C ARG A 44 9.37 18.65 -5.75
N GLN A 45 9.20 17.46 -5.17
CA GLN A 45 9.51 16.20 -5.86
C GLN A 45 8.54 15.91 -6.98
N PHE A 46 7.37 16.55 -6.97
CA PHE A 46 6.29 16.23 -7.90
C PHE A 46 6.06 17.40 -8.85
N ASN A 47 6.59 17.27 -10.05
CA ASN A 47 6.48 18.29 -11.10
C ASN A 47 5.46 17.95 -12.15
N ILE A 48 5.19 16.67 -12.35
CA ILE A 48 4.20 16.17 -13.30
C ILE A 48 3.38 15.07 -12.63
N VAL A 49 2.21 14.80 -13.21
CA VAL A 49 1.38 13.68 -12.76
C VAL A 49 2.12 12.37 -13.04
N GLY A 50 2.10 11.46 -12.08
CA GLY A 50 2.74 10.16 -12.20
C GLY A 50 4.11 10.04 -11.57
N GLU A 51 4.65 11.09 -11.01
CA GLU A 51 5.92 11.00 -10.28
C GLU A 51 5.72 10.30 -8.94
N LYS A 52 6.75 9.58 -8.51
CA LYS A 52 6.66 8.66 -7.39
C LYS A 52 7.79 8.89 -6.40
N THR A 53 7.52 8.55 -5.14
CA THR A 53 8.58 8.44 -4.13
C THR A 53 9.22 7.05 -4.24
N ALA A 54 10.32 6.85 -3.52
CA ALA A 54 10.97 5.54 -3.47
C ALA A 54 10.02 4.51 -2.84
N PRO A 55 9.92 3.29 -3.42
CA PRO A 55 9.05 2.27 -2.86
C PRO A 55 9.58 1.73 -1.54
N VAL A 56 8.68 1.50 -0.60
CA VAL A 56 8.98 0.96 0.72
C VAL A 56 8.35 -0.42 0.83
N GLY A 57 9.16 -1.43 1.16
CA GLY A 57 8.71 -2.81 1.24
C GLY A 57 7.92 -3.13 2.48
N PHE A 58 6.97 -4.04 2.33
CA PHE A 58 6.28 -4.68 3.44
C PHE A 58 5.95 -6.12 3.05
N ASP A 59 5.79 -6.97 4.06
CA ASP A 59 5.59 -8.40 3.83
C ASP A 59 4.24 -8.86 4.35
N ILE A 60 3.66 -9.83 3.67
CA ILE A 60 2.53 -10.61 4.17
C ILE A 60 3.03 -12.04 4.29
N SER A 61 3.06 -12.56 5.51
CA SER A 61 3.54 -13.92 5.78
C SER A 61 2.39 -14.84 6.10
N LEU A 62 2.34 -15.96 5.39
CA LEU A 62 1.38 -17.03 5.60
C LEU A 62 2.11 -18.22 6.19
N VAL A 63 1.54 -18.80 7.22
CA VAL A 63 2.14 -19.95 7.91
C VAL A 63 1.20 -21.14 7.91
N ASN A 64 1.76 -22.32 7.98
CA ASN A 64 1.00 -23.57 8.07
C ASN A 64 0.03 -23.78 6.90
N CYS A 65 0.45 -23.42 5.70
CA CYS A 65 -0.37 -23.66 4.51
C CYS A 65 -0.44 -25.15 4.23
N GLY A 66 -1.63 -25.64 3.94
CA GLY A 66 -1.85 -27.05 3.64
C GLY A 66 -1.52 -27.41 2.19
N ASN A 67 -1.64 -28.71 1.88
CA ASN A 67 -1.33 -29.22 0.55
C ASN A 67 -2.47 -29.05 -0.46
N ALA A 68 -3.67 -28.78 0.03
CA ALA A 68 -4.86 -28.76 -0.82
C ALA A 68 -4.99 -27.46 -1.62
N VAL A 69 -4.27 -26.43 -1.24
CA VAL A 69 -4.36 -25.11 -1.87
C VAL A 69 -3.16 -24.88 -2.75
N ARG A 70 -3.40 -24.37 -3.95
CA ARG A 70 -2.34 -24.17 -4.95
C ARG A 70 -2.04 -22.71 -5.21
N SER A 71 -2.97 -21.81 -4.90
CA SER A 71 -2.78 -20.39 -5.13
C SER A 71 -3.65 -19.58 -4.17
N VAL A 72 -3.35 -18.31 -4.08
CA VAL A 72 -4.14 -17.35 -3.32
C VAL A 72 -4.33 -16.10 -4.15
N ASP A 73 -5.55 -15.57 -4.12
CA ASP A 73 -5.83 -14.24 -4.64
C ASP A 73 -5.70 -13.26 -3.49
N ILE A 74 -4.81 -12.31 -3.64
CA ILE A 74 -4.61 -11.22 -2.68
C ILE A 74 -5.22 -9.97 -3.27
N THR A 75 -6.16 -9.37 -2.56
CA THR A 75 -6.79 -8.13 -2.99
C THR A 75 -6.55 -7.07 -1.94
N PHE A 76 -5.94 -5.96 -2.35
CA PHE A 76 -5.83 -4.79 -1.49
C PHE A 76 -7.06 -3.93 -1.71
N GLN A 77 -7.84 -3.77 -0.65
CA GLN A 77 -9.11 -3.05 -0.69
C GLN A 77 -9.01 -1.73 0.05
N GLY A 78 -9.69 -0.74 -0.48
CA GLY A 78 -9.72 0.57 0.16
C GLY A 78 -10.54 1.53 -0.67
N VAL A 79 -10.53 2.78 -0.24
CA VAL A 79 -11.15 3.87 -1.00
C VAL A 79 -10.18 4.28 -2.10
N ALA A 80 -10.67 4.28 -3.34
CA ALA A 80 -9.85 4.64 -4.49
C ALA A 80 -9.68 6.16 -4.59
N ASP A 81 -8.52 6.57 -5.07
CA ASP A 81 -8.28 7.97 -5.40
C ASP A 81 -9.20 8.40 -6.54
N ASN A 82 -9.73 9.63 -6.48
CA ASN A 82 -10.67 10.11 -7.48
C ASN A 82 -10.03 10.35 -8.85
N GLN A 83 -8.76 10.72 -8.87
CA GLN A 83 -8.06 11.03 -10.12
C GLN A 83 -7.48 9.76 -10.74
N ASN A 84 -7.05 8.81 -9.91
CA ASN A 84 -6.48 7.56 -10.38
C ASN A 84 -6.99 6.40 -9.51
N PRO A 85 -8.06 5.72 -9.94
CA PRO A 85 -8.70 4.68 -9.13
C PRO A 85 -7.85 3.45 -8.83
N ALA A 86 -6.72 3.28 -9.51
CA ALA A 86 -5.78 2.21 -9.18
C ALA A 86 -5.03 2.47 -7.87
N LEU A 87 -5.06 3.69 -7.36
CA LEU A 87 -4.35 4.11 -6.18
C LEU A 87 -5.28 4.24 -4.98
N VAL A 88 -4.70 4.10 -3.80
CA VAL A 88 -5.42 4.34 -2.55
C VAL A 88 -5.56 5.83 -2.30
N LYS A 89 -6.76 6.25 -1.97
CA LYS A 89 -7.01 7.63 -1.57
C LYS A 89 -6.32 7.92 -0.24
N ILE A 90 -5.65 9.05 -0.16
CA ILE A 90 -5.01 9.49 1.07
C ILE A 90 -6.02 10.21 1.98
N ASP A 91 -5.77 10.12 3.28
CA ASP A 91 -6.42 10.93 4.28
C ASP A 91 -5.41 11.95 4.79
N SER A 92 -5.86 13.14 5.06
CA SER A 92 -4.97 14.20 5.55
C SER A 92 -5.72 15.12 6.50
N HIS A 93 -5.07 15.46 7.59
CA HIS A 93 -5.58 16.45 8.54
C HIS A 93 -5.07 17.86 8.21
N THR A 94 -4.11 17.97 7.30
CA THR A 94 -3.48 19.26 6.98
C THR A 94 -3.72 19.72 5.53
N GLY A 95 -4.60 19.03 4.80
CA GLY A 95 -5.00 19.45 3.47
C GLY A 95 -4.10 19.00 2.34
N THR A 96 -3.37 17.91 2.50
CA THR A 96 -2.56 17.33 1.43
C THR A 96 -3.43 16.99 0.23
N LYS A 97 -2.96 17.33 -0.96
CA LYS A 97 -3.67 17.11 -2.22
C LYS A 97 -2.73 16.66 -3.32
N GLY A 98 -3.28 15.98 -4.31
CA GLY A 98 -2.57 15.60 -5.53
C GLY A 98 -1.74 14.34 -5.41
N LEU A 99 -1.97 13.52 -4.39
CA LEU A 99 -1.24 12.29 -4.15
C LEU A 99 -2.19 11.12 -3.94
N GLY A 100 -1.74 9.95 -4.36
CA GLY A 100 -2.35 8.67 -4.01
C GLY A 100 -1.26 7.69 -3.59
N ILE A 101 -1.65 6.53 -3.08
CA ILE A 101 -0.70 5.50 -2.69
C ILE A 101 -0.79 4.35 -3.68
N GLN A 102 0.34 4.00 -4.28
CA GLN A 102 0.46 2.90 -5.20
C GLN A 102 1.00 1.68 -4.48
N ILE A 103 0.35 0.53 -4.67
CA ILE A 103 0.82 -0.75 -4.16
C ILE A 103 1.49 -1.49 -5.32
N LEU A 104 2.64 -2.11 -5.05
CA LEU A 104 3.43 -2.83 -6.04
C LEU A 104 3.67 -4.26 -5.58
N ASP A 105 3.82 -5.17 -6.54
CA ASP A 105 4.22 -6.54 -6.25
C ASP A 105 5.74 -6.64 -6.03
N ASN A 106 6.23 -7.86 -5.86
CA ASN A 106 7.66 -8.10 -5.62
C ASN A 106 8.54 -7.66 -6.80
N ASN A 107 8.00 -7.62 -8.00
CA ASN A 107 8.71 -7.15 -9.19
C ASN A 107 8.50 -5.66 -9.44
N LYS A 108 7.83 -4.99 -8.52
CA LYS A 108 7.50 -3.56 -8.59
C LYS A 108 6.55 -3.22 -9.73
N ASN A 109 5.70 -4.16 -10.08
CA ASN A 109 4.57 -3.91 -10.97
C ASN A 109 3.38 -3.41 -10.17
N GLU A 110 2.63 -2.49 -10.73
CA GLU A 110 1.46 -1.94 -10.06
C GLU A 110 0.39 -3.00 -9.79
N LEU A 111 -0.10 -3.03 -8.57
CA LEU A 111 -1.27 -3.79 -8.19
C LEU A 111 -2.41 -2.79 -8.01
N ALA A 112 -3.37 -2.83 -8.93
CA ALA A 112 -4.50 -1.93 -8.84
C ALA A 112 -5.34 -2.23 -7.61
N LEU A 113 -5.76 -1.17 -6.92
CA LEU A 113 -6.60 -1.30 -5.75
C LEU A 113 -7.91 -2.01 -6.09
N ASN A 114 -8.41 -2.81 -5.17
CA ASN A 114 -9.66 -3.55 -5.32
C ASN A 114 -9.64 -4.58 -6.45
N THR A 115 -8.48 -5.01 -6.88
CA THR A 115 -8.29 -5.98 -7.96
C THR A 115 -7.50 -7.18 -7.45
N PRO A 116 -7.98 -8.41 -7.67
CA PRO A 116 -7.27 -9.59 -7.20
C PRO A 116 -5.91 -9.77 -7.89
N PHE A 117 -4.92 -10.18 -7.10
CA PHE A 117 -3.61 -10.57 -7.58
C PHE A 117 -3.39 -12.03 -7.20
N ASN A 118 -3.28 -12.90 -8.20
CA ASN A 118 -3.11 -14.32 -7.98
C ASN A 118 -1.62 -14.65 -7.84
N THR A 119 -1.28 -15.41 -6.82
CA THR A 119 0.08 -15.89 -6.63
C THR A 119 0.06 -17.35 -6.19
N PRO A 120 1.04 -18.16 -6.66
CA PRO A 120 1.09 -19.56 -6.27
C PRO A 120 1.43 -19.72 -4.79
N LEU A 121 0.89 -20.78 -4.20
CA LEU A 121 1.15 -21.18 -2.83
C LEU A 121 1.89 -22.51 -2.81
N THR A 122 2.79 -22.65 -1.85
CA THR A 122 3.43 -23.91 -1.54
C THR A 122 3.01 -24.35 -0.14
N PRO A 123 3.06 -25.65 0.18
CA PRO A 123 2.81 -26.09 1.56
C PRO A 123 3.84 -25.52 2.53
N GLY A 124 3.40 -25.24 3.75
CA GLY A 124 4.26 -24.70 4.80
C GLY A 124 4.18 -23.19 4.91
N ASP A 125 5.29 -22.58 5.27
CA ASP A 125 5.36 -21.15 5.52
C ASP A 125 5.89 -20.44 4.29
N GLN A 126 5.34 -19.24 4.02
CA GLN A 126 5.81 -18.43 2.90
C GLN A 126 5.54 -16.96 3.15
N THR A 127 6.36 -16.12 2.54
CA THR A 127 6.26 -14.66 2.69
C THR A 127 6.18 -14.04 1.31
N PHE A 128 5.20 -13.14 1.15
CA PHE A 128 5.05 -12.35 -0.07
C PHE A 128 5.49 -10.94 0.21
N LYS A 129 6.34 -10.41 -0.66
CA LYS A 129 6.84 -9.05 -0.53
C LYS A 129 6.09 -8.11 -1.46
N PHE A 130 5.68 -6.98 -0.90
CA PHE A 130 5.02 -5.91 -1.63
C PHE A 130 5.72 -4.59 -1.34
N TYR A 131 5.37 -3.58 -2.10
CA TYR A 131 5.89 -2.23 -1.89
C TYR A 131 4.75 -1.24 -1.94
N ALA A 132 4.95 -0.11 -1.27
CA ALA A 132 4.04 1.02 -1.33
C ALA A 132 4.84 2.30 -1.55
N GLN A 133 4.27 3.22 -2.30
CA GLN A 133 4.89 4.51 -2.59
C GLN A 133 3.82 5.56 -2.84
N LEU A 134 4.18 6.82 -2.67
CA LEU A 134 3.33 7.93 -3.08
C LEU A 134 3.49 8.14 -4.59
N LYS A 135 2.40 8.50 -5.23
CA LYS A 135 2.37 8.84 -6.64
C LYS A 135 1.50 10.05 -6.84
N SER A 136 1.98 11.02 -7.62
CA SER A 136 1.20 12.22 -7.89
C SER A 136 0.04 11.93 -8.82
N THR A 137 -1.11 12.46 -8.49
CA THR A 137 -2.35 12.30 -9.26
C THR A 137 -2.83 13.61 -9.86
N ASP A 138 -2.37 14.72 -9.32
CA ASP A 138 -2.71 16.04 -9.78
C ASP A 138 -1.59 17.01 -9.40
N ILE A 139 -1.41 18.05 -10.16
CA ILE A 139 -0.38 19.07 -9.95
C ILE A 139 -1.06 20.43 -9.83
N PRO A 140 -0.63 21.27 -8.91
CA PRO A 140 0.48 21.10 -7.96
C PRO A 140 0.11 20.23 -6.77
N VAL A 141 1.10 19.53 -6.23
CA VAL A 141 0.93 18.77 -5.00
C VAL A 141 1.01 19.74 -3.82
N THR A 142 0.05 19.64 -2.93
CA THR A 142 0.08 20.35 -1.65
C THR A 142 0.59 19.40 -0.59
N ALA A 143 1.75 19.70 0.00
CA ALA A 143 2.36 18.85 1.01
C ALA A 143 1.66 18.98 2.36
N GLY A 144 1.72 17.92 3.14
CA GLY A 144 1.17 17.83 4.47
C GLY A 144 1.26 16.41 4.95
N ASP A 145 0.56 16.09 6.04
CA ASP A 145 0.50 14.72 6.52
C ASP A 145 -0.30 13.85 5.57
N VAL A 146 0.08 12.59 5.48
CA VAL A 146 -0.61 11.59 4.67
C VAL A 146 -0.83 10.36 5.53
N ASP A 147 -2.09 9.97 5.66
CA ASP A 147 -2.48 8.71 6.24
C ASP A 147 -3.32 7.96 5.23
N ALA A 148 -3.33 6.65 5.32
CA ALA A 148 -4.24 5.83 4.53
C ALA A 148 -4.46 4.51 5.22
N VAL A 149 -5.58 3.88 4.92
CA VAL A 149 -5.91 2.55 5.42
C VAL A 149 -6.17 1.66 4.22
N VAL A 150 -5.47 0.54 4.18
CA VAL A 150 -5.64 -0.49 3.16
C VAL A 150 -5.89 -1.80 3.86
N ASN A 151 -6.89 -2.53 3.41
CA ASN A 151 -7.21 -3.84 3.92
C ASN A 151 -6.85 -4.87 2.85
N PHE A 152 -6.19 -5.96 3.23
CA PHE A 152 -5.99 -7.05 2.27
C PHE A 152 -6.93 -8.23 2.60
N VAL A 153 -7.39 -8.87 1.54
CA VAL A 153 -8.27 -10.03 1.60
C VAL A 153 -7.62 -11.17 0.85
N LEU A 154 -7.66 -12.36 1.43
CA LEU A 154 -7.07 -13.56 0.86
C LEU A 154 -8.17 -14.54 0.48
N ASN A 155 -8.16 -14.98 -0.79
CA ASN A 155 -9.02 -16.03 -1.27
C ASN A 155 -8.16 -17.19 -1.77
N TYR A 156 -8.27 -18.33 -1.13
CA TYR A 156 -7.47 -19.51 -1.48
C TYR A 156 -8.13 -20.32 -2.59
N GLN A 157 -7.31 -20.87 -3.48
CA GLN A 157 -7.79 -21.67 -4.60
C GLN A 157 -7.01 -22.96 -4.80
#